data_85db1ab63657c055ce76354668adf60b
#
_entry.id   85db1ab63657c055ce76354668adf60b
#
_cell.length_a   1.000
_cell.length_b   1.000
_cell.length_c   1.000
_cell.angle_alpha   90.00
_cell.angle_beta   90.00
_cell.angle_gamma   90.00
#
_symmetry.space_group_name_H-M   'P 1'
#
loop_
_entity.id
_entity.type
_entity.pdbx_description
1 polymer ?
#
loop_
_entity_poly.entity_id
_entity_poly.type
_entity_poly.pdbx_seq_one_letter_code
_entity_poly.pdbx_strand_id
1 'polypeptide(L)'
;MATFHVRNVGRRSGMESGPGATTCTPPSEYLRTGSQQSSRKLALSALRCTVPLPTHGPKAYLMNRTEQAAIGERADLLETLRNHRHFLRCTVRGLTDEQAARRTTASELCLGGLIKHVAATERGWTNFILDGPPALGSWDEASITDRSEEFSVLAGETLAALLDEYDTVSCRTDELVTTLPDFDISHPLPEAPWFEPGARWSARRVLLHVIAETAQHAGHADIIRESLDGAKSMG
;
A
#
# COMPACT_ATOMS: atom_id res chain seq x y z
N MET A 1 -6.63 -9.31 -13.82
CA MET A 1 -7.17 -7.98 -14.20
C MET A 1 -8.68 -8.06 -14.10
N ALA A 2 -9.24 -7.63 -13.00
CA ALA A 2 -10.69 -7.49 -12.87
C ALA A 2 -11.08 -6.15 -13.49
N THR A 3 -11.60 -6.18 -14.70
CA THR A 3 -12.06 -4.97 -15.42
C THR A 3 -13.45 -4.62 -14.91
N PHE A 4 -13.54 -3.63 -14.02
CA PHE A 4 -14.83 -3.06 -13.65
C PHE A 4 -15.36 -2.20 -14.80
N HIS A 5 -16.52 -2.59 -15.34
CA HIS A 5 -17.25 -1.81 -16.33
C HIS A 5 -17.90 -0.60 -15.67
N VAL A 6 -17.39 0.58 -15.93
CA VAL A 6 -18.01 1.85 -15.52
C VAL A 6 -19.06 2.23 -16.55
N ARG A 7 -20.34 2.27 -16.17
CA ARG A 7 -21.39 2.93 -16.97
C ARG A 7 -21.34 4.44 -16.74
N ASN A 8 -21.09 5.15 -17.80
CA ASN A 8 -21.02 6.61 -17.87
C ASN A 8 -22.43 7.22 -17.91
N VAL A 9 -22.80 8.06 -16.94
CA VAL A 9 -23.95 8.97 -17.03
C VAL A 9 -23.47 10.34 -16.56
N GLY A 10 -23.33 11.25 -17.51
CA GLY A 10 -22.92 12.62 -17.25
C GLY A 10 -24.01 13.51 -16.68
N ARG A 11 -23.60 14.52 -15.88
CA ARG A 11 -24.11 15.90 -15.90
C ARG A 11 -23.22 16.87 -15.14
N ARG A 12 -23.11 18.06 -15.73
CA ARG A 12 -22.31 19.23 -15.33
C ARG A 12 -22.93 20.00 -14.15
N SER A 13 -22.12 20.62 -13.29
CA SER A 13 -21.95 22.09 -13.18
C SER A 13 -21.41 22.52 -11.82
N GLY A 14 -20.58 23.58 -11.79
CA GLY A 14 -20.35 24.45 -10.64
C GLY A 14 -18.95 24.36 -10.05
N MET A 15 -18.03 25.16 -10.58
CA MET A 15 -16.70 25.43 -10.03
C MET A 15 -16.81 26.53 -8.97
N GLU A 16 -16.40 26.25 -7.74
CA GLU A 16 -15.98 27.29 -6.79
C GLU A 16 -14.58 26.92 -6.27
N SER A 17 -13.68 27.86 -6.38
CA SER A 17 -12.28 27.77 -6.02
C SER A 17 -12.09 27.90 -4.51
N GLY A 18 -11.66 26.86 -3.84
CA GLY A 18 -11.21 26.86 -2.44
C GLY A 18 -9.68 26.90 -2.32
N PRO A 19 -9.14 27.38 -1.20
CA PRO A 19 -7.73 27.74 -1.06
C PRO A 19 -6.83 26.56 -0.71
N GLY A 20 -5.67 26.52 -1.37
CA GLY A 20 -4.46 25.91 -0.83
C GLY A 20 -4.26 24.43 -1.08
N ALA A 21 -3.73 24.10 -2.26
CA ALA A 21 -3.18 22.75 -2.52
C ALA A 21 -1.99 22.47 -1.57
N THR A 22 -2.13 21.45 -0.74
CA THR A 22 -1.02 20.94 0.08
C THR A 22 -0.33 19.82 -0.71
N THR A 23 0.88 20.10 -1.20
CA THR A 23 1.68 19.10 -1.88
C THR A 23 2.32 18.12 -0.89
N CYS A 24 2.22 16.84 -1.14
CA CYS A 24 2.99 15.80 -0.45
C CYS A 24 4.36 15.65 -1.13
N THR A 25 5.41 16.04 -0.43
CA THR A 25 6.79 15.82 -0.90
C THR A 25 7.29 14.49 -0.36
N PRO A 26 7.96 13.64 -1.16
CA PRO A 26 8.57 12.41 -0.65
C PRO A 26 9.61 12.72 0.43
N PRO A 27 9.85 11.80 1.39
CA PRO A 27 10.82 12.03 2.46
C PRO A 27 12.21 12.33 1.90
N SER A 28 12.78 13.44 2.34
CA SER A 28 14.04 14.04 1.84
C SER A 28 15.31 13.33 2.33
N GLU A 29 15.31 12.02 2.48
CA GLU A 29 16.52 11.29 2.86
C GLU A 29 17.54 11.09 1.71
N TYR A 30 17.26 11.64 0.54
CA TYR A 30 18.14 11.49 -0.63
C TYR A 30 19.17 12.61 -0.81
N LEU A 31 19.26 13.64 0.04
CA LEU A 31 20.31 14.65 -0.08
C LEU A 31 20.90 15.06 1.28
N ARG A 32 22.06 14.48 1.57
CA ARG A 32 23.25 15.01 2.27
C ARG A 32 23.11 15.90 3.52
N THR A 33 23.70 15.37 4.58
CA THR A 33 24.69 15.99 5.52
C THR A 33 24.41 17.39 6.06
N GLY A 34 24.38 17.48 7.38
CA GLY A 34 24.97 18.59 8.10
C GLY A 34 24.15 19.25 9.18
N SER A 35 24.50 18.92 10.40
CA SER A 35 24.58 19.74 11.61
C SER A 35 23.33 20.25 12.33
N GLN A 36 23.24 19.71 13.54
CA GLN A 36 23.05 20.35 14.86
C GLN A 36 21.69 20.86 15.32
N GLN A 37 21.27 20.16 16.37
CA GLN A 37 20.74 20.60 17.68
C GLN A 37 19.45 21.43 17.73
N SER A 38 18.41 20.91 18.32
CA SER A 38 18.01 21.27 19.69
C SER A 38 16.83 20.44 20.20
N SER A 39 16.92 20.06 21.44
CA SER A 39 15.98 19.24 22.22
C SER A 39 14.62 19.91 22.43
N ARG A 40 13.55 19.11 22.38
CA ARG A 40 12.49 19.12 23.42
C ARG A 40 11.65 17.83 23.34
N LYS A 41 11.58 17.18 24.49
CA LYS A 41 10.82 15.97 24.79
C LYS A 41 9.32 16.19 24.65
N LEU A 42 8.64 15.28 23.95
CA LEU A 42 7.29 14.86 24.30
C LEU A 42 7.19 13.37 23.96
N ALA A 43 6.93 12.58 25.00
CA ALA A 43 6.80 11.15 24.93
C ALA A 43 5.45 10.79 24.32
N LEU A 44 5.47 10.13 23.17
CA LEU A 44 4.37 9.32 22.67
C LEU A 44 5.00 8.01 22.21
N SER A 45 4.60 6.93 22.86
CA SER A 45 5.05 5.57 22.59
C SER A 45 4.51 5.15 21.22
N ALA A 46 5.29 5.43 20.17
CA ALA A 46 5.13 4.81 18.88
C ALA A 46 6.14 3.65 18.84
N LEU A 47 5.66 2.42 18.78
CA LEU A 47 6.44 1.28 18.35
C LEU A 47 6.92 1.58 16.92
N ARG A 48 8.10 2.18 16.83
CA ARG A 48 8.80 2.30 15.55
C ARG A 48 9.31 0.91 15.19
N CYS A 49 8.85 0.37 14.06
CA CYS A 49 9.58 -0.69 13.37
C CYS A 49 10.98 -0.14 13.01
N THR A 50 11.91 -0.21 13.95
CA THR A 50 13.32 0.04 13.67
C THR A 50 13.93 -1.29 13.27
N VAL A 51 14.02 -1.56 11.98
CA VAL A 51 14.92 -2.60 11.47
C VAL A 51 16.34 -2.11 11.77
N PRO A 52 17.13 -2.81 12.59
CA PRO A 52 18.50 -2.40 12.84
C PRO A 52 19.31 -2.48 11.55
N LEU A 53 19.95 -1.39 11.17
CA LEU A 53 20.96 -1.40 10.11
C LEU A 53 22.11 -2.31 10.57
N PRO A 54 22.59 -3.22 9.72
CA PRO A 54 23.73 -4.07 10.07
C PRO A 54 24.97 -3.17 10.27
N THR A 55 25.55 -3.24 11.47
CA THR A 55 26.83 -2.61 11.78
C THR A 55 27.93 -3.37 11.04
N HIS A 56 28.51 -2.75 10.03
CA HIS A 56 29.62 -3.30 9.28
C HIS A 56 30.90 -3.31 10.12
N GLY A 57 31.29 -4.50 10.59
CA GLY A 57 32.68 -4.79 10.96
C GLY A 57 33.47 -5.23 9.71
N PRO A 58 34.83 -5.05 9.69
CA PRO A 58 35.62 -5.26 8.51
C PRO A 58 35.92 -6.77 8.29
N LYS A 59 35.06 -7.47 7.62
CA LYS A 59 35.34 -8.67 6.84
C LYS A 59 34.59 -8.53 5.53
N ALA A 60 35.28 -7.96 4.54
CA ALA A 60 34.86 -8.03 3.15
C ALA A 60 34.89 -9.50 2.71
N TYR A 61 33.85 -10.26 3.08
CA TYR A 61 33.54 -11.49 2.42
C TYR A 61 33.16 -11.11 0.99
N LEU A 62 33.88 -11.64 0.02
CA LEU A 62 33.50 -11.52 -1.40
C LEU A 62 32.16 -12.27 -1.55
N MET A 63 31.06 -11.55 -1.38
CA MET A 63 29.73 -12.05 -1.68
C MET A 63 29.72 -12.43 -3.16
N ASN A 64 29.16 -13.59 -3.47
CA ASN A 64 29.03 -13.99 -4.84
C ASN A 64 28.02 -13.07 -5.57
N ARG A 65 28.06 -13.10 -6.90
CA ARG A 65 27.26 -12.22 -7.75
C ARG A 65 25.74 -12.40 -7.54
N THR A 66 25.32 -13.61 -7.17
CA THR A 66 23.93 -13.97 -6.90
C THR A 66 23.46 -13.38 -5.56
N GLU A 67 24.30 -13.41 -4.52
CA GLU A 67 24.01 -12.80 -3.23
C GLU A 67 23.90 -11.28 -3.32
N GLN A 68 24.78 -10.62 -4.09
CA GLN A 68 24.71 -9.18 -4.34
C GLN A 68 23.45 -8.79 -5.10
N ALA A 69 23.04 -9.58 -6.11
CA ALA A 69 21.81 -9.35 -6.86
C ALA A 69 20.57 -9.49 -5.97
N ALA A 70 20.53 -10.50 -5.10
CA ALA A 70 19.42 -10.72 -4.16
C ALA A 70 19.29 -9.58 -3.13
N ILE A 71 20.41 -8.99 -2.69
CA ILE A 71 20.39 -7.83 -1.80
C ILE A 71 19.84 -6.61 -2.54
N GLY A 72 20.24 -6.37 -3.79
CA GLY A 72 19.73 -5.28 -4.62
C GLY A 72 18.24 -5.39 -4.86
N GLU A 73 17.75 -6.55 -5.29
CA GLU A 73 16.32 -6.81 -5.52
C GLU A 73 15.49 -6.56 -4.27
N ARG A 74 15.95 -7.01 -3.11
CA ARG A 74 15.28 -6.82 -1.83
C ARG A 74 15.15 -5.34 -1.47
N ALA A 75 16.22 -4.58 -1.65
CA ALA A 75 16.23 -3.16 -1.40
C ALA A 75 15.28 -2.41 -2.35
N ASP A 76 15.30 -2.76 -3.63
CA ASP A 76 14.42 -2.17 -4.66
C ASP A 76 12.95 -2.44 -4.38
N LEU A 77 12.59 -3.66 -3.96
CA LEU A 77 11.22 -4.02 -3.58
C LEU A 77 10.75 -3.22 -2.36
N LEU A 78 11.57 -3.13 -1.31
CA LEU A 78 11.25 -2.37 -0.10
C LEU A 78 11.09 -0.87 -0.39
N GLU A 79 12.00 -0.29 -1.17
CA GLU A 79 11.93 1.12 -1.56
C GLU A 79 10.65 1.39 -2.36
N THR A 80 10.35 0.55 -3.34
CA THR A 80 9.17 0.71 -4.19
C THR A 80 7.88 0.59 -3.39
N LEU A 81 7.76 -0.40 -2.49
CA LEU A 81 6.63 -0.54 -1.58
C LEU A 81 6.44 0.71 -0.73
N ARG A 82 7.50 1.21 -0.10
CA ARG A 82 7.46 2.41 0.77
C ARG A 82 6.99 3.65 -0.01
N ASN A 83 7.49 3.83 -1.22
CA ASN A 83 7.14 4.98 -2.05
C ASN A 83 5.65 4.97 -2.42
N HIS A 84 5.09 3.85 -2.89
CA HIS A 84 3.68 3.77 -3.26
C HIS A 84 2.75 3.85 -2.06
N ARG A 85 3.11 3.23 -0.93
CA ARG A 85 2.38 3.39 0.34
C ARG A 85 2.39 4.83 0.83
N HIS A 86 3.52 5.54 0.68
CA HIS A 86 3.62 6.95 1.02
C HIS A 86 2.64 7.80 0.19
N PHE A 87 2.61 7.64 -1.12
CA PHE A 87 1.68 8.37 -1.98
C PHE A 87 0.22 8.10 -1.61
N LEU A 88 -0.16 6.84 -1.40
CA LEU A 88 -1.52 6.49 -0.95
C LEU A 88 -1.87 7.17 0.39
N ARG A 89 -0.96 7.18 1.36
CA ARG A 89 -1.17 7.83 2.66
C ARG A 89 -1.27 9.35 2.57
N CYS A 90 -0.56 9.96 1.63
CA CYS A 90 -0.64 11.40 1.39
C CYS A 90 -2.05 11.82 1.01
N THR A 91 -2.80 10.99 0.29
CA THR A 91 -4.17 11.32 -0.15
C THR A 91 -5.17 11.45 0.98
N VAL A 92 -4.90 10.89 2.15
CA VAL A 92 -5.81 10.94 3.33
C VAL A 92 -5.30 11.86 4.44
N ARG A 93 -4.19 12.56 4.23
CA ARG A 93 -3.60 13.41 5.26
C ARG A 93 -4.54 14.56 5.65
N GLY A 94 -4.79 14.68 6.97
CA GLY A 94 -5.59 15.78 7.54
C GLY A 94 -7.09 15.67 7.29
N LEU A 95 -7.58 14.54 6.79
CA LEU A 95 -9.02 14.31 6.62
C LEU A 95 -9.68 13.87 7.92
N THR A 96 -10.98 14.22 8.04
CA THR A 96 -11.88 13.63 9.04
C THR A 96 -12.39 12.27 8.55
N ASP A 97 -12.99 11.50 9.46
CA ASP A 97 -13.61 10.21 9.12
C ASP A 97 -14.73 10.38 8.07
N GLU A 98 -15.54 11.45 8.20
CA GLU A 98 -16.62 11.75 7.25
C GLU A 98 -16.08 12.10 5.86
N GLN A 99 -14.96 12.84 5.80
CA GLN A 99 -14.31 13.16 4.54
C GLN A 99 -13.70 11.90 3.89
N ALA A 100 -13.07 11.04 4.68
CA ALA A 100 -12.48 9.79 4.20
C ALA A 100 -13.54 8.79 3.69
N ALA A 101 -14.75 8.82 4.24
CA ALA A 101 -15.87 7.97 3.80
C ALA A 101 -16.65 8.55 2.61
N ARG A 102 -16.40 9.82 2.23
CA ARG A 102 -17.18 10.50 1.19
C ARG A 102 -16.83 10.00 -0.20
N ARG A 103 -17.87 9.74 -1.00
CA ARG A 103 -17.78 9.44 -2.43
C ARG A 103 -17.90 10.75 -3.22
N THR A 104 -16.82 11.21 -3.82
CA THR A 104 -16.77 12.53 -4.49
C THR A 104 -16.71 12.44 -6.00
N THR A 105 -16.63 11.23 -6.54
CA THR A 105 -16.56 10.97 -8.00
C THR A 105 -17.74 10.13 -8.46
N ALA A 106 -17.82 9.83 -9.74
CA ALA A 106 -18.83 8.93 -10.31
C ALA A 106 -18.63 7.46 -9.89
N SER A 107 -17.46 7.11 -9.31
CA SER A 107 -17.20 5.77 -8.80
C SER A 107 -17.73 5.62 -7.38
N GLU A 108 -17.88 4.37 -6.94
CA GLU A 108 -18.30 4.06 -5.57
C GLU A 108 -17.13 4.09 -4.56
N LEU A 109 -15.93 4.39 -5.01
CA LEU A 109 -14.74 4.42 -4.19
C LEU A 109 -14.74 5.62 -3.24
N CYS A 110 -14.20 5.43 -2.04
CA CYS A 110 -13.87 6.49 -1.09
C CYS A 110 -12.44 6.30 -0.55
N LEU A 111 -11.85 7.36 -0.03
CA LEU A 111 -10.46 7.36 0.39
C LEU A 111 -10.17 6.35 1.51
N GLY A 112 -11.02 6.31 2.54
CA GLY A 112 -10.89 5.36 3.64
C GLY A 112 -11.05 3.91 3.18
N GLY A 113 -12.01 3.65 2.28
CA GLY A 113 -12.19 2.34 1.66
C GLY A 113 -10.98 1.89 0.86
N LEU A 114 -10.32 2.80 0.15
CA LEU A 114 -9.08 2.46 -0.58
C LEU A 114 -7.93 2.10 0.36
N ILE A 115 -7.76 2.79 1.50
CA ILE A 115 -6.77 2.39 2.54
C ILE A 115 -7.07 0.99 3.05
N LYS A 116 -8.34 0.71 3.39
CA LYS A 116 -8.80 -0.59 3.88
C LYS A 116 -8.54 -1.70 2.86
N HIS A 117 -8.94 -1.48 1.60
CA HIS A 117 -8.77 -2.45 0.52
C HIS A 117 -7.29 -2.76 0.25
N VAL A 118 -6.43 -1.75 0.14
CA VAL A 118 -5.00 -1.98 -0.10
C VAL A 118 -4.35 -2.72 1.06
N ALA A 119 -4.71 -2.41 2.31
CA ALA A 119 -4.24 -3.15 3.48
C ALA A 119 -4.68 -4.62 3.44
N ALA A 120 -5.96 -4.90 3.12
CA ALA A 120 -6.48 -6.25 3.01
C ALA A 120 -5.80 -7.04 1.87
N THR A 121 -5.63 -6.42 0.71
CA THR A 121 -4.95 -6.99 -0.46
C THR A 121 -3.50 -7.32 -0.14
N GLU A 122 -2.75 -6.39 0.43
CA GLU A 122 -1.35 -6.61 0.81
C GLU A 122 -1.24 -7.75 1.84
N ARG A 123 -2.07 -7.77 2.88
CA ARG A 123 -2.13 -8.85 3.88
C ARG A 123 -2.45 -10.20 3.26
N GLY A 124 -3.47 -10.28 2.42
CA GLY A 124 -3.90 -11.52 1.77
C GLY A 124 -2.79 -12.12 0.91
N TRP A 125 -2.16 -11.30 0.08
CA TRP A 125 -1.10 -11.75 -0.81
C TRP A 125 0.21 -12.07 -0.08
N THR A 126 0.57 -11.36 0.98
CA THR A 126 1.75 -11.71 1.79
C THR A 126 1.54 -13.00 2.58
N ASN A 127 0.34 -13.24 3.09
CA ASN A 127 -0.02 -14.53 3.67
C ASN A 127 0.01 -15.66 2.63
N PHE A 128 -0.39 -15.39 1.37
CA PHE A 128 -0.25 -16.38 0.29
C PHE A 128 1.22 -16.78 0.04
N ILE A 129 2.18 -15.88 0.19
CA ILE A 129 3.60 -16.23 0.09
C ILE A 129 3.98 -17.27 1.15
N LEU A 130 3.42 -17.17 2.36
CA LEU A 130 3.73 -18.04 3.49
C LEU A 130 2.95 -19.35 3.46
N ASP A 131 1.63 -19.27 3.24
CA ASP A 131 0.69 -20.34 3.51
C ASP A 131 0.05 -20.92 2.23
N GLY A 132 0.27 -20.29 1.08
CA GLY A 132 -0.29 -20.70 -0.20
C GLY A 132 -1.78 -20.39 -0.36
N PRO A 133 -2.49 -21.11 -1.25
CA PRO A 133 -3.87 -20.79 -1.68
C PRO A 133 -4.90 -20.58 -0.56
N PRO A 134 -4.87 -21.32 0.57
CA PRO A 134 -5.84 -21.11 1.65
C PRO A 134 -5.87 -19.69 2.22
N ALA A 135 -4.74 -18.96 2.13
CA ALA A 135 -4.63 -17.60 2.64
C ALA A 135 -5.48 -16.57 1.86
N LEU A 136 -5.85 -16.87 0.62
CA LEU A 136 -6.67 -15.99 -0.22
C LEU A 136 -8.19 -16.23 -0.04
N GLY A 137 -8.56 -17.26 0.74
CA GLY A 137 -9.95 -17.63 0.95
C GLY A 137 -10.62 -18.21 -0.31
N SER A 138 -11.95 -18.27 -0.26
CA SER A 138 -12.77 -18.71 -1.41
C SER A 138 -13.06 -17.55 -2.36
N TRP A 139 -13.42 -17.91 -3.60
CA TRP A 139 -13.84 -16.97 -4.64
C TRP A 139 -15.30 -17.24 -5.06
N ASP A 140 -16.14 -17.67 -4.10
CA ASP A 140 -17.57 -17.80 -4.29
C ASP A 140 -18.31 -16.44 -4.24
N GLU A 141 -19.60 -16.45 -4.57
CA GLU A 141 -20.42 -15.24 -4.66
C GLU A 141 -20.50 -14.48 -3.31
N ALA A 142 -20.54 -15.20 -2.19
CA ALA A 142 -20.55 -14.59 -0.86
C ALA A 142 -19.23 -13.84 -0.57
N SER A 143 -18.11 -14.48 -0.85
CA SER A 143 -16.78 -13.88 -0.69
C SER A 143 -16.54 -12.68 -1.61
N ILE A 144 -17.12 -12.66 -2.82
CA ILE A 144 -17.06 -11.51 -3.73
C ILE A 144 -17.87 -10.34 -3.17
N THR A 145 -19.02 -10.62 -2.54
CA THR A 145 -19.84 -9.59 -1.88
C THR A 145 -19.10 -8.97 -0.70
N ASP A 146 -18.51 -9.79 0.17
CA ASP A 146 -17.71 -9.32 1.31
C ASP A 146 -16.53 -8.43 0.87
N ARG A 147 -15.91 -8.78 -0.26
CA ARG A 147 -14.82 -7.96 -0.84
C ARG A 147 -15.28 -6.60 -1.34
N SER A 148 -16.55 -6.45 -1.73
CA SER A 148 -17.09 -5.15 -2.11
C SER A 148 -17.16 -4.18 -0.93
N GLU A 149 -17.32 -4.69 0.29
CA GLU A 149 -17.33 -3.90 1.52
C GLU A 149 -15.94 -3.38 1.91
N GLU A 150 -14.86 -4.00 1.39
CA GLU A 150 -13.49 -3.51 1.59
C GLU A 150 -13.28 -2.10 1.02
N PHE A 151 -14.06 -1.71 0.00
CA PHE A 151 -14.00 -0.37 -0.62
C PHE A 151 -14.83 0.69 0.10
N SER A 152 -15.45 0.34 1.22
CA SER A 152 -16.31 1.24 1.99
C SER A 152 -15.84 1.34 3.44
N VAL A 153 -16.02 2.51 4.03
CA VAL A 153 -15.86 2.70 5.48
C VAL A 153 -17.18 2.34 6.15
N LEU A 154 -17.15 1.34 7.01
CA LEU A 154 -18.32 0.82 7.70
C LEU A 154 -18.58 1.61 9.00
N ALA A 155 -19.78 1.43 9.56
CA ALA A 155 -20.14 2.06 10.84
C ALA A 155 -19.18 1.64 11.96
N GLY A 156 -18.56 2.62 12.63
CA GLY A 156 -17.61 2.40 13.71
C GLY A 156 -16.15 2.29 13.26
N GLU A 157 -15.87 2.22 11.96
CA GLU A 157 -14.50 2.32 11.46
C GLU A 157 -14.06 3.78 11.41
N THR A 158 -12.82 4.05 11.81
CA THR A 158 -12.20 5.39 11.74
C THR A 158 -10.99 5.36 10.81
N LEU A 159 -10.69 6.49 10.17
CA LEU A 159 -9.51 6.63 9.33
C LEU A 159 -8.22 6.31 10.10
N ALA A 160 -8.16 6.72 11.38
CA ALA A 160 -7.00 6.43 12.23
C ALA A 160 -6.80 4.91 12.40
N ALA A 161 -7.86 4.15 12.70
CA ALA A 161 -7.79 2.71 12.85
C ALA A 161 -7.41 2.00 11.55
N LEU A 162 -7.93 2.46 10.40
CA LEU A 162 -7.58 1.92 9.09
C LEU A 162 -6.10 2.18 8.74
N LEU A 163 -5.56 3.34 9.10
CA LEU A 163 -4.14 3.65 8.92
C LEU A 163 -3.25 2.83 9.85
N ASP A 164 -3.64 2.63 11.11
CA ASP A 164 -2.89 1.79 12.07
C ASP A 164 -2.84 0.31 11.60
N GLU A 165 -3.96 -0.20 11.07
CA GLU A 165 -3.99 -1.53 10.46
C GLU A 165 -3.06 -1.61 9.24
N TYR A 166 -3.10 -0.60 8.36
CA TYR A 166 -2.21 -0.55 7.21
C TYR A 166 -0.73 -0.46 7.61
N ASP A 167 -0.39 0.26 8.69
CA ASP A 167 0.95 0.28 9.26
C ASP A 167 1.39 -1.10 9.73
N THR A 168 0.50 -1.80 10.42
CA THR A 168 0.76 -3.17 10.90
C THR A 168 1.03 -4.13 9.74
N VAL A 169 0.21 -4.08 8.70
CA VAL A 169 0.38 -4.90 7.50
C VAL A 169 1.69 -4.55 6.79
N SER A 170 1.98 -3.26 6.60
CA SER A 170 3.20 -2.79 5.96
C SER A 170 4.47 -3.26 6.68
N CYS A 171 4.50 -3.20 8.01
CA CYS A 171 5.61 -3.70 8.82
C CYS A 171 5.82 -5.21 8.62
N ARG A 172 4.75 -6.00 8.62
CA ARG A 172 4.83 -7.45 8.39
C ARG A 172 5.35 -7.79 6.99
N THR A 173 4.90 -7.06 5.99
CA THR A 173 5.40 -7.21 4.62
C THR A 173 6.88 -6.87 4.52
N ASP A 174 7.34 -5.76 5.14
CA ASP A 174 8.74 -5.35 5.15
C ASP A 174 9.62 -6.39 5.86
N GLU A 175 9.13 -6.97 6.97
CA GLU A 175 9.80 -8.07 7.66
C GLU A 175 9.88 -9.32 6.77
N LEU A 176 8.77 -9.70 6.12
CA LEU A 176 8.73 -10.82 5.19
C LEU A 176 9.74 -10.62 4.06
N VAL A 177 9.73 -9.48 3.38
CA VAL A 177 10.67 -9.15 2.30
C VAL A 177 12.12 -9.22 2.82
N THR A 178 12.38 -8.78 4.04
CA THR A 178 13.72 -8.77 4.64
C THR A 178 14.21 -10.19 4.96
N THR A 179 13.34 -11.06 5.43
CA THR A 179 13.71 -12.39 5.97
C THR A 179 13.52 -13.54 5.00
N LEU A 180 12.71 -13.36 3.96
CA LEU A 180 12.42 -14.42 2.97
C LEU A 180 13.73 -14.90 2.30
N PRO A 181 14.07 -16.19 2.38
CA PRO A 181 15.35 -16.68 1.86
C PRO A 181 15.43 -16.65 0.32
N ASP A 182 14.29 -16.84 -0.35
CA ASP A 182 14.21 -16.95 -1.80
C ASP A 182 12.89 -16.39 -2.32
N PHE A 183 12.96 -15.50 -3.31
CA PHE A 183 11.79 -14.92 -3.97
C PHE A 183 11.19 -15.81 -5.08
N ASP A 184 11.84 -16.92 -5.43
CA ASP A 184 11.35 -17.88 -6.43
C ASP A 184 10.45 -18.97 -5.83
N ILE A 185 10.34 -19.04 -4.50
CA ILE A 185 9.32 -19.90 -3.87
C ILE A 185 7.95 -19.55 -4.44
N SER A 186 7.14 -20.58 -4.76
CA SER A 186 5.88 -20.36 -5.45
C SER A 186 4.79 -21.31 -4.99
N HIS A 187 3.54 -20.82 -5.00
CA HIS A 187 2.34 -21.58 -4.73
C HIS A 187 1.42 -21.61 -5.96
N PRO A 188 0.61 -22.68 -6.12
CA PRO A 188 -0.48 -22.65 -7.09
C PRO A 188 -1.48 -21.56 -6.72
N LEU A 189 -2.06 -20.90 -7.72
CA LEU A 189 -3.17 -19.98 -7.49
C LEU A 189 -4.46 -20.78 -7.21
N PRO A 190 -5.40 -20.21 -6.46
CA PRO A 190 -6.73 -20.81 -6.32
C PRO A 190 -7.46 -20.84 -7.67
N GLU A 191 -8.41 -21.75 -7.81
CA GLU A 191 -9.28 -21.77 -8.97
C GLU A 191 -10.18 -20.53 -8.98
N ALA A 192 -10.04 -19.69 -9.99
CA ALA A 192 -10.86 -18.51 -10.22
C ALA A 192 -10.92 -18.19 -11.72
N PRO A 193 -12.03 -17.58 -12.22
CA PRO A 193 -12.24 -17.37 -13.66
C PRO A 193 -11.17 -16.51 -14.36
N TRP A 194 -10.43 -15.72 -13.61
CA TRP A 194 -9.40 -14.82 -14.14
C TRP A 194 -7.97 -15.37 -14.03
N PHE A 195 -7.78 -16.55 -13.46
CA PHE A 195 -6.49 -17.23 -13.44
C PHE A 195 -6.48 -18.35 -14.45
N GLU A 196 -5.35 -18.53 -15.14
CA GLU A 196 -5.14 -19.70 -15.98
C GLU A 196 -5.10 -20.97 -15.12
N PRO A 197 -5.74 -22.06 -15.56
CA PRO A 197 -5.72 -23.31 -14.84
C PRO A 197 -4.30 -23.79 -14.53
N GLY A 198 -4.01 -24.08 -13.27
CA GLY A 198 -2.70 -24.55 -12.82
C GLY A 198 -1.62 -23.44 -12.73
N ALA A 199 -1.98 -22.19 -12.91
CA ALA A 199 -1.06 -21.06 -12.74
C ALA A 199 -0.45 -21.05 -11.35
N ARG A 200 0.81 -20.62 -11.27
CA ARG A 200 1.57 -20.48 -10.02
C ARG A 200 2.20 -19.11 -9.96
N TRP A 201 2.19 -18.51 -8.77
CA TRP A 201 2.90 -17.27 -8.55
C TRP A 201 4.05 -17.46 -7.57
N SER A 202 5.20 -16.89 -7.92
CA SER A 202 6.34 -16.78 -7.02
C SER A 202 6.15 -15.62 -6.05
N ALA A 203 6.89 -15.63 -4.94
CA ALA A 203 6.92 -14.51 -4.00
C ALA A 203 7.26 -13.19 -4.70
N ARG A 204 8.23 -13.20 -5.62
CA ARG A 204 8.57 -12.05 -6.47
C ARG A 204 7.34 -11.54 -7.23
N ARG A 205 6.61 -12.44 -7.90
CA ARG A 205 5.41 -12.07 -8.68
C ARG A 205 4.31 -11.48 -7.78
N VAL A 206 4.16 -12.02 -6.57
CA VAL A 206 3.20 -11.50 -5.57
C VAL A 206 3.58 -10.10 -5.13
N LEU A 207 4.84 -9.86 -4.78
CA LEU A 207 5.30 -8.52 -4.35
C LEU A 207 5.15 -7.48 -5.46
N LEU A 208 5.43 -7.84 -6.71
CA LEU A 208 5.16 -6.97 -7.86
C LEU A 208 3.67 -6.68 -8.04
N HIS A 209 2.80 -7.65 -7.72
CA HIS A 209 1.35 -7.44 -7.76
C HIS A 209 0.90 -6.49 -6.64
N VAL A 210 1.39 -6.65 -5.42
CA VAL A 210 1.09 -5.73 -4.30
C VAL A 210 1.53 -4.30 -4.63
N ILE A 211 2.72 -4.13 -5.24
CA ILE A 211 3.20 -2.82 -5.70
C ILE A 211 2.25 -2.24 -6.75
N ALA A 212 1.83 -3.04 -7.74
CA ALA A 212 0.94 -2.58 -8.80
C ALA A 212 -0.44 -2.18 -8.26
N GLU A 213 -1.03 -2.96 -7.36
CA GLU A 213 -2.30 -2.66 -6.67
C GLU A 213 -2.19 -1.36 -5.88
N THR A 214 -1.15 -1.21 -5.06
CA THR A 214 -0.94 0.00 -4.26
C THR A 214 -0.77 1.23 -5.15
N ALA A 215 0.02 1.13 -6.23
CA ALA A 215 0.24 2.23 -7.17
C ALA A 215 -1.06 2.63 -7.91
N GLN A 216 -1.82 1.65 -8.38
CA GLN A 216 -3.10 1.88 -9.06
C GLN A 216 -4.10 2.58 -8.15
N HIS A 217 -4.23 2.10 -6.90
CA HIS A 217 -5.16 2.68 -5.94
C HIS A 217 -4.68 4.02 -5.38
N ALA A 218 -3.38 4.28 -5.30
CA ALA A 218 -2.85 5.61 -5.00
C ALA A 218 -3.27 6.64 -6.05
N GLY A 219 -3.24 6.28 -7.34
CA GLY A 219 -3.73 7.14 -8.42
C GLY A 219 -5.25 7.38 -8.35
N HIS A 220 -6.06 6.36 -8.03
CA HIS A 220 -7.49 6.53 -7.80
C HIS A 220 -7.77 7.46 -6.61
N ALA A 221 -7.05 7.26 -5.51
CA ALA A 221 -7.17 8.07 -4.30
C ALA A 221 -6.78 9.53 -4.56
N ASP A 222 -5.78 9.78 -5.39
CA ASP A 222 -5.36 11.14 -5.73
C ASP A 222 -6.47 11.90 -6.48
N ILE A 223 -7.10 11.26 -7.47
CA ILE A 223 -8.26 11.83 -8.19
C ILE A 223 -9.45 12.11 -7.25
N ILE A 224 -9.75 11.19 -6.32
CA ILE A 224 -10.81 11.35 -5.33
C ILE A 224 -10.47 12.49 -4.37
N ARG A 225 -9.22 12.61 -3.92
CA ARG A 225 -8.74 13.69 -3.07
C ARG A 225 -8.83 15.05 -3.77
N GLU A 226 -8.38 15.13 -5.01
CA GLU A 226 -8.50 16.35 -5.81
C GLU A 226 -9.97 16.78 -5.98
N SER A 227 -10.87 15.81 -6.17
CA SER A 227 -12.31 16.06 -6.25
C SER A 227 -12.94 16.48 -4.92
N LEU A 228 -12.34 16.10 -3.79
CA LEU A 228 -12.83 16.42 -2.44
C LEU A 228 -12.47 17.86 -2.02
N ASP A 229 -11.20 18.25 -2.19
CA ASP A 229 -10.67 19.51 -1.65
C ASP A 229 -9.54 20.15 -2.48
N GLY A 230 -9.24 19.59 -3.64
CA GLY A 230 -8.20 20.08 -4.55
C GLY A 230 -6.77 19.70 -4.18
N ALA A 231 -6.54 18.98 -3.08
CA ALA A 231 -5.21 18.53 -2.70
C ALA A 231 -4.73 17.37 -3.59
N LYS A 232 -3.41 17.29 -3.81
CA LYS A 232 -2.75 16.27 -4.64
C LYS A 232 -1.60 15.65 -3.88
N SER A 233 -1.30 14.38 -4.18
CA SER A 233 -0.11 13.70 -3.65
C SER A 233 1.17 14.13 -4.38
N MET A 234 1.04 14.45 -5.65
CA MET A 234 2.10 14.97 -6.52
C MET A 234 1.58 16.20 -7.26
N GLY A 235 2.22 17.34 -7.12
CA GLY A 235 1.81 18.56 -7.78
C GLY A 235 2.83 19.65 -7.71
#